data_0d6bd21ea217c350f4a080f03d04a8fc
#
_entry.id   0d6bd21ea217c350f4a080f03d04a8fc
#
_cell.length_a   1.000
_cell.length_b   1.000
_cell.length_c   1.000
_cell.angle_alpha   90.00
_cell.angle_beta   90.00
_cell.angle_gamma   90.00
#
_symmetry.space_group_name_H-M   'P 1'
#
loop_
_entity.id
_entity.type
_entity.pdbx_description
1 polymer ?
#
loop_
_entity_poly.entity_id
_entity_poly.type
_entity_poly.pdbx_seq_one_letter_code
_entity_poly.pdbx_strand_id
1 'polypeptide(L)'
;ATAISIPRDTYVSAPGLGKTKINGVYGQTKEEKRVSLVESGVAAAEAETQGTEAGREALIKTVGDLTGVTVDHYAEIGLLGFALITDALGGVTVCLKEPVFEPLSGADFPAGWQKLNGPQALSFVRQRHELPRGDLDRVVRQQVVMASLAHQVISGKTLSSPATMNRLQQAIQRSVVLSSGWDIMDFVNQLQKLAAGKIAFATIPVLDESGWSDDGMHSVVRVDPHQVQDWVAGLLQDQAKGKTEELAYAPTKTTASVLNDTDINGLAASVSQVLTSKGFSTGAVGNNDTAHVSGSQVQAAKADDLGAQAVAKELGGLPVIANKSVPQGSVRVVLGNDYTGPGSGLGDGRATPMGASSNSGSSTSDAPPPSPILTAGADHPECVN
;
A
#
# COMPACT_ATOMS: atom_id res chain seq x y z
N ALA A 1 -7.78 4.15 -2.72
CA ALA A 1 -6.84 4.15 -3.86
C ALA A 1 -5.81 3.04 -3.66
N THR A 2 -5.29 2.47 -4.77
CA THR A 2 -4.23 1.47 -4.71
C THR A 2 -3.03 1.95 -5.53
N ALA A 3 -1.86 1.92 -4.93
CA ALA A 3 -0.58 2.13 -5.59
C ALA A 3 0.04 0.75 -5.89
N ILE A 4 0.33 0.49 -7.15
CA ILE A 4 0.86 -0.80 -7.61
C ILE A 4 2.33 -0.63 -7.97
N SER A 5 3.18 -1.46 -7.35
CA SER A 5 4.62 -1.52 -7.65
C SER A 5 4.91 -2.61 -8.67
N ILE A 6 5.74 -2.28 -9.66
CA ILE A 6 6.29 -3.22 -10.64
C ILE A 6 7.79 -3.34 -10.34
N PRO A 7 8.32 -4.53 -9.97
CA PRO A 7 9.74 -4.71 -9.75
C PRO A 7 10.56 -4.32 -10.97
N ARG A 8 11.69 -3.64 -10.78
CA ARG A 8 12.48 -3.07 -11.88
C ARG A 8 13.02 -4.11 -12.88
N ASP A 9 13.28 -5.32 -12.40
CA ASP A 9 13.86 -6.40 -13.19
C ASP A 9 12.77 -7.35 -13.77
N THR A 10 11.48 -6.91 -13.74
CA THR A 10 10.35 -7.65 -14.33
C THR A 10 10.59 -7.88 -15.83
N TYR A 11 10.50 -9.16 -16.25
CA TYR A 11 10.72 -9.57 -17.64
C TYR A 11 9.42 -9.43 -18.44
N VAL A 12 9.41 -8.52 -19.39
CA VAL A 12 8.22 -8.07 -20.11
C VAL A 12 8.45 -8.09 -21.61
N SER A 13 7.36 -8.16 -22.38
CA SER A 13 7.39 -7.86 -23.81
C SER A 13 7.26 -6.35 -24.00
N ALA A 14 8.23 -5.73 -24.68
CA ALA A 14 8.24 -4.29 -24.94
C ALA A 14 8.16 -3.99 -26.44
N PRO A 15 7.46 -2.94 -26.86
CA PRO A 15 7.34 -2.56 -28.27
C PRO A 15 8.71 -2.35 -28.92
N GLY A 16 8.95 -3.01 -30.04
CA GLY A 16 10.20 -2.90 -30.80
C GLY A 16 11.40 -3.68 -30.24
N LEU A 17 11.44 -3.93 -28.92
CA LEU A 17 12.56 -4.58 -28.26
C LEU A 17 12.37 -6.09 -28.04
N GLY A 18 11.15 -6.61 -28.19
CA GLY A 18 10.84 -7.97 -27.78
C GLY A 18 10.83 -8.12 -26.25
N LYS A 19 11.35 -9.24 -25.74
CA LYS A 19 11.39 -9.49 -24.29
C LYS A 19 12.65 -8.89 -23.65
N THR A 20 12.46 -8.06 -22.65
CA THR A 20 13.52 -7.39 -21.88
C THR A 20 13.11 -7.09 -20.44
N LYS A 21 14.02 -6.62 -19.60
CA LYS A 21 13.67 -6.08 -18.29
C LYS A 21 12.95 -4.74 -18.43
N ILE A 22 11.88 -4.52 -17.67
CA ILE A 22 11.09 -3.29 -17.75
C ILE A 22 11.94 -2.02 -17.51
N ASN A 23 12.97 -2.09 -16.67
CA ASN A 23 13.88 -0.98 -16.42
C ASN A 23 14.77 -0.63 -17.63
N GLY A 24 14.91 -1.52 -18.60
CA GLY A 24 15.64 -1.30 -19.83
C GLY A 24 14.83 -0.64 -20.95
N VAL A 25 13.50 -0.78 -20.91
CA VAL A 25 12.60 -0.39 -22.00
C VAL A 25 12.80 1.07 -22.41
N TYR A 26 12.73 2.00 -21.44
CA TYR A 26 12.91 3.42 -21.70
C TYR A 26 14.29 3.71 -22.35
N GLY A 27 15.37 3.25 -21.72
CA GLY A 27 16.73 3.59 -22.16
C GLY A 27 17.09 2.97 -23.51
N GLN A 28 16.70 1.72 -23.76
CA GLN A 28 16.97 1.02 -25.02
C GLN A 28 16.20 1.66 -26.18
N THR A 29 14.89 1.86 -26.03
CA THR A 29 14.08 2.50 -27.07
C THR A 29 14.53 3.92 -27.38
N LYS A 30 14.86 4.70 -26.31
CA LYS A 30 15.42 6.04 -26.46
C LYS A 30 16.69 6.03 -27.31
N GLU A 31 17.63 5.16 -26.97
CA GLU A 31 18.92 5.09 -27.66
C GLU A 31 18.78 4.60 -29.09
N GLU A 32 18.02 3.55 -29.35
CA GLU A 32 17.76 3.07 -30.72
C GLU A 32 17.13 4.16 -31.59
N LYS A 33 16.12 4.87 -31.08
CA LYS A 33 15.49 5.97 -31.79
C LYS A 33 16.47 7.11 -32.05
N ARG A 34 17.24 7.51 -31.03
CA ARG A 34 18.24 8.58 -31.13
C ARG A 34 19.29 8.27 -32.20
N VAL A 35 19.86 7.07 -32.18
CA VAL A 35 20.88 6.64 -33.17
C VAL A 35 20.30 6.66 -34.57
N SER A 36 19.16 6.05 -34.78
CA SER A 36 18.48 6.04 -36.10
C SER A 36 18.21 7.45 -36.63
N LEU A 37 17.81 8.39 -35.80
CA LEU A 37 17.58 9.78 -36.20
C LEU A 37 18.87 10.51 -36.55
N VAL A 38 19.94 10.33 -35.80
CA VAL A 38 21.25 10.91 -36.08
C VAL A 38 21.80 10.37 -37.38
N GLU A 39 21.70 9.07 -37.64
CA GLU A 39 22.11 8.42 -38.91
C GLU A 39 21.30 8.94 -40.09
N SER A 40 20.04 9.32 -39.89
CA SER A 40 19.19 9.95 -40.90
C SER A 40 19.43 11.47 -41.08
N GLY A 41 20.39 12.06 -40.36
CA GLY A 41 20.79 13.45 -40.50
C GLY A 41 20.01 14.44 -39.60
N VAL A 42 19.24 13.95 -38.63
CA VAL A 42 18.56 14.80 -37.63
C VAL A 42 19.59 15.36 -36.64
N ALA A 43 19.45 16.63 -36.26
CA ALA A 43 20.33 17.27 -35.28
C ALA A 43 20.33 16.52 -33.95
N ALA A 44 21.51 16.39 -33.31
CA ALA A 44 21.68 15.57 -32.09
C ALA A 44 20.76 15.98 -30.94
N ALA A 45 20.51 17.28 -30.75
CA ALA A 45 19.60 17.78 -29.70
C ALA A 45 18.14 17.38 -29.96
N GLU A 46 17.71 17.40 -31.21
CA GLU A 46 16.35 17.00 -31.60
C GLU A 46 16.20 15.47 -31.55
N ALA A 47 17.20 14.72 -32.00
CA ALA A 47 17.25 13.28 -31.90
C ALA A 47 17.19 12.81 -30.44
N GLU A 48 17.85 13.52 -29.50
CA GLU A 48 17.79 13.29 -28.05
C GLU A 48 16.37 13.50 -27.51
N THR A 49 15.69 14.57 -27.92
CA THR A 49 14.32 14.89 -27.51
C THR A 49 13.35 13.82 -28.01
N GLN A 50 13.37 13.51 -29.31
CA GLN A 50 12.48 12.51 -29.91
C GLN A 50 12.78 11.10 -29.36
N GLY A 51 14.04 10.77 -29.13
CA GLY A 51 14.43 9.52 -28.47
C GLY A 51 13.85 9.40 -27.07
N THR A 52 13.92 10.48 -26.30
CA THR A 52 13.36 10.54 -24.94
C THR A 52 11.85 10.31 -24.91
N GLU A 53 11.12 10.95 -25.86
CA GLU A 53 9.67 10.75 -26.01
C GLU A 53 9.34 9.30 -26.39
N ALA A 54 10.05 8.75 -27.37
CA ALA A 54 9.86 7.36 -27.78
C ALA A 54 10.10 6.37 -26.61
N GLY A 55 11.13 6.60 -25.79
CA GLY A 55 11.39 5.79 -24.60
C GLY A 55 10.26 5.85 -23.58
N ARG A 56 9.67 7.04 -23.33
CA ARG A 56 8.50 7.21 -22.45
C ARG A 56 7.29 6.46 -22.99
N GLU A 57 6.96 6.67 -24.25
CA GLU A 57 5.81 6.01 -24.90
C GLU A 57 5.93 4.49 -24.83
N ALA A 58 7.13 3.96 -25.11
CA ALA A 58 7.38 2.52 -25.03
C ALA A 58 7.19 1.98 -23.60
N LEU A 59 7.68 2.69 -22.59
CA LEU A 59 7.51 2.28 -21.19
C LEU A 59 6.04 2.37 -20.75
N ILE A 60 5.33 3.45 -21.08
CA ILE A 60 3.90 3.63 -20.80
C ILE A 60 3.09 2.49 -21.42
N LYS A 61 3.34 2.21 -22.69
CA LYS A 61 2.67 1.10 -23.38
C LYS A 61 3.00 -0.24 -22.74
N THR A 62 4.25 -0.50 -22.38
CA THR A 62 4.67 -1.74 -21.71
C THR A 62 3.96 -1.92 -20.36
N VAL A 63 3.84 -0.86 -19.57
CA VAL A 63 3.08 -0.88 -18.30
C VAL A 63 1.60 -1.16 -18.54
N GLY A 64 1.00 -0.48 -19.54
CA GLY A 64 -0.40 -0.70 -19.92
C GLY A 64 -0.65 -2.14 -20.39
N ASP A 65 0.22 -2.67 -21.27
CA ASP A 65 0.11 -4.05 -21.77
C ASP A 65 0.29 -5.08 -20.62
N LEU A 66 1.18 -4.83 -19.66
CA LEU A 66 1.39 -5.70 -18.51
C LEU A 66 0.21 -5.70 -17.54
N THR A 67 -0.37 -4.53 -17.28
CA THR A 67 -1.38 -4.36 -16.22
C THR A 67 -2.83 -4.42 -16.72
N GLY A 68 -3.04 -4.30 -18.04
CA GLY A 68 -4.37 -4.17 -18.63
C GLY A 68 -5.04 -2.80 -18.39
N VAL A 69 -4.29 -1.79 -17.90
CA VAL A 69 -4.82 -0.46 -17.55
C VAL A 69 -4.29 0.59 -18.51
N THR A 70 -5.15 1.50 -18.96
CA THR A 70 -4.72 2.70 -19.69
C THR A 70 -4.05 3.67 -18.72
N VAL A 71 -2.87 4.17 -19.11
CA VAL A 71 -2.12 5.16 -18.34
C VAL A 71 -2.52 6.56 -18.85
N ASP A 72 -3.23 7.32 -18.03
CA ASP A 72 -3.69 8.66 -18.37
C ASP A 72 -2.59 9.72 -18.19
N HIS A 73 -1.78 9.54 -17.12
CA HIS A 73 -0.74 10.49 -16.74
C HIS A 73 0.54 9.76 -16.31
N TYR A 74 1.68 10.41 -16.49
CA TYR A 74 2.95 9.96 -15.94
C TYR A 74 3.70 11.10 -15.25
N ALA A 75 4.51 10.71 -14.27
CA ALA A 75 5.49 11.57 -13.64
C ALA A 75 6.84 10.85 -13.62
N GLU A 76 7.89 11.52 -14.08
CA GLU A 76 9.26 11.04 -14.07
C GLU A 76 10.06 11.78 -13.00
N ILE A 77 10.56 11.06 -12.00
CA ILE A 77 11.23 11.63 -10.85
C ILE A 77 12.64 11.06 -10.78
N GLY A 78 13.64 11.93 -10.97
CA GLY A 78 15.04 11.56 -10.81
C GLY A 78 15.45 11.41 -9.34
N LEU A 79 16.62 10.82 -9.10
CA LEU A 79 17.15 10.60 -7.74
C LEU A 79 17.28 11.90 -6.94
N LEU A 80 17.74 12.98 -7.58
CA LEU A 80 17.82 14.30 -6.96
C LEU A 80 16.42 14.81 -6.61
N GLY A 81 15.45 14.62 -7.50
CA GLY A 81 14.07 15.02 -7.27
C GLY A 81 13.44 14.33 -6.07
N PHE A 82 13.66 13.04 -5.95
CA PHE A 82 13.21 12.29 -4.78
C PHE A 82 13.77 12.88 -3.48
N ALA A 83 15.08 13.15 -3.43
CA ALA A 83 15.71 13.74 -2.26
C ALA A 83 15.16 15.15 -1.95
N LEU A 84 15.04 16.02 -2.97
CA LEU A 84 14.52 17.39 -2.80
C LEU A 84 13.05 17.41 -2.34
N ILE A 85 12.21 16.53 -2.89
CA ILE A 85 10.81 16.42 -2.47
C ILE A 85 10.72 15.93 -1.03
N THR A 86 11.52 14.92 -0.67
CA THR A 86 11.59 14.41 0.71
C THR A 86 12.00 15.50 1.69
N ASP A 87 13.03 16.30 1.38
CA ASP A 87 13.48 17.42 2.22
C ASP A 87 12.42 18.53 2.29
N ALA A 88 11.77 18.86 1.16
CA ALA A 88 10.71 19.86 1.12
C ALA A 88 9.52 19.50 2.04
N LEU A 89 9.21 18.20 2.14
CA LEU A 89 8.19 17.64 3.04
C LEU A 89 8.69 17.54 4.49
N GLY A 90 9.96 17.86 4.74
CA GLY A 90 10.56 17.83 6.07
C GLY A 90 11.13 16.46 6.48
N GLY A 91 11.43 15.59 5.53
CA GLY A 91 11.94 14.24 5.75
C GLY A 91 10.86 13.18 5.77
N VAL A 92 11.23 11.92 5.92
CA VAL A 92 10.32 10.78 5.95
C VAL A 92 10.56 9.93 7.19
N THR A 93 9.48 9.47 7.83
CA THR A 93 9.58 8.59 9.00
C THR A 93 9.50 7.13 8.57
N VAL A 94 10.48 6.33 8.98
CA VAL A 94 10.56 4.89 8.70
C VAL A 94 10.89 4.12 9.98
N CYS A 95 10.61 2.81 9.97
CA CYS A 95 10.99 1.89 11.03
C CYS A 95 11.75 0.70 10.45
N LEU A 96 12.93 0.39 11.04
CA LEU A 96 13.71 -0.79 10.72
C LEU A 96 13.62 -1.82 11.84
N LYS A 97 13.47 -3.10 11.49
CA LYS A 97 13.50 -4.22 12.45
C LYS A 97 14.89 -4.43 13.02
N GLU A 98 15.91 -4.32 12.15
CA GLU A 98 17.32 -4.55 12.47
C GLU A 98 18.17 -3.34 12.03
N PRO A 99 19.32 -3.09 12.64
CA PRO A 99 20.24 -2.07 12.16
C PRO A 99 20.81 -2.45 10.80
N VAL A 100 21.12 -1.44 9.99
CA VAL A 100 21.63 -1.62 8.63
C VAL A 100 22.92 -0.84 8.47
N PHE A 101 23.95 -1.51 7.96
CA PHE A 101 25.19 -0.88 7.49
C PHE A 101 25.57 -1.43 6.11
N GLU A 102 25.26 -0.67 5.05
CA GLU A 102 25.50 -1.08 3.67
C GLU A 102 26.17 0.07 2.88
N PRO A 103 27.52 0.04 2.76
CA PRO A 103 28.27 1.15 2.18
C PRO A 103 27.97 1.46 0.71
N LEU A 104 27.53 0.47 -0.10
CA LEU A 104 27.29 0.67 -1.54
C LEU A 104 26.11 1.59 -1.82
N SER A 105 25.08 1.56 -0.97
CA SER A 105 23.96 2.51 -1.03
C SER A 105 24.18 3.73 -0.15
N GLY A 106 25.15 3.67 0.77
CA GLY A 106 25.36 4.65 1.82
C GLY A 106 24.35 4.51 2.97
N ALA A 107 23.75 3.33 3.13
CA ALA A 107 22.80 3.05 4.22
C ALA A 107 23.58 2.77 5.51
N ASP A 108 23.32 3.57 6.54
CA ASP A 108 23.81 3.44 7.90
C ASP A 108 22.69 3.90 8.84
N PHE A 109 21.93 2.94 9.33
CA PHE A 109 20.70 3.21 10.08
C PHE A 109 20.59 2.30 11.31
N PRO A 110 20.25 2.84 12.49
CA PRO A 110 19.90 2.03 13.64
C PRO A 110 18.56 1.31 13.44
N ALA A 111 18.30 0.27 14.20
CA ALA A 111 16.98 -0.32 14.32
C ALA A 111 15.98 0.66 14.96
N GLY A 112 14.68 0.46 14.70
CA GLY A 112 13.60 1.25 15.26
C GLY A 112 13.19 2.44 14.39
N TRP A 113 12.42 3.32 15.02
CA TRP A 113 11.85 4.51 14.37
C TRP A 113 12.87 5.60 14.17
N GLN A 114 12.91 6.15 12.98
CA GLN A 114 13.82 7.25 12.66
C GLN A 114 13.25 8.13 11.55
N LYS A 115 13.67 9.38 11.55
CA LYS A 115 13.31 10.34 10.53
C LYS A 115 14.51 10.56 9.60
N LEU A 116 14.31 10.27 8.31
CA LEU A 116 15.34 10.39 7.28
C LEU A 116 15.17 11.69 6.50
N ASN A 117 16.26 12.39 6.22
CA ASN A 117 16.30 13.46 5.23
C ASN A 117 16.36 12.88 3.79
N GLY A 118 16.34 13.73 2.77
CA GLY A 118 16.31 13.31 1.37
C GLY A 118 17.46 12.36 0.99
N PRO A 119 18.74 12.69 1.24
CA PRO A 119 19.87 11.78 0.98
C PRO A 119 19.77 10.46 1.73
N GLN A 120 19.40 10.47 3.00
CA GLN A 120 19.22 9.27 3.81
C GLN A 120 18.06 8.41 3.30
N ALA A 121 16.92 9.03 2.95
CA ALA A 121 15.80 8.33 2.35
C ALA A 121 16.19 7.69 1.01
N LEU A 122 17.02 8.37 0.21
CA LEU A 122 17.56 7.83 -1.03
C LEU A 122 18.45 6.60 -0.79
N SER A 123 19.33 6.63 0.20
CA SER A 123 20.16 5.48 0.60
C SER A 123 19.27 4.31 1.05
N PHE A 124 18.25 4.59 1.86
CA PHE A 124 17.29 3.60 2.36
C PHE A 124 16.53 2.86 1.24
N VAL A 125 16.03 3.58 0.23
CA VAL A 125 15.27 2.97 -0.89
C VAL A 125 16.14 2.33 -1.95
N ARG A 126 17.47 2.55 -1.91
CA ARG A 126 18.42 2.01 -2.88
C ARG A 126 19.16 0.78 -2.41
N GLN A 127 19.17 0.49 -1.12
CA GLN A 127 19.84 -0.69 -0.57
C GLN A 127 19.36 -1.97 -1.28
N ARG A 128 20.30 -2.83 -1.64
CA ARG A 128 20.03 -4.12 -2.32
C ARG A 128 20.71 -5.29 -1.63
N HIS A 129 21.90 -5.06 -1.08
CA HIS A 129 22.65 -6.10 -0.40
C HIS A 129 22.14 -6.26 1.03
N GLU A 130 22.29 -7.46 1.57
CA GLU A 130 21.87 -7.81 2.94
C GLU A 130 20.36 -7.74 3.19
N LEU A 131 19.56 -7.70 2.12
CA LEU A 131 18.11 -7.84 2.22
C LEU A 131 17.73 -9.32 1.99
N PRO A 132 16.94 -9.94 2.88
CA PRO A 132 16.61 -11.37 2.78
C PRO A 132 16.01 -11.79 1.44
N ARG A 133 15.14 -10.96 0.86
CA ARG A 133 14.51 -11.17 -0.46
C ARG A 133 15.03 -10.22 -1.54
N GLY A 134 16.22 -9.64 -1.33
CA GLY A 134 16.89 -8.79 -2.32
C GLY A 134 16.00 -7.66 -2.86
N ASP A 135 15.67 -7.73 -4.16
CA ASP A 135 14.92 -6.68 -4.86
C ASP A 135 13.49 -6.47 -4.33
N LEU A 136 12.83 -7.52 -3.87
CA LEU A 136 11.47 -7.41 -3.33
C LEU A 136 11.44 -6.68 -1.98
N ASP A 137 12.40 -6.91 -1.11
CA ASP A 137 12.48 -6.13 0.14
C ASP A 137 12.81 -4.66 -0.15
N ARG A 138 13.59 -4.37 -1.20
CA ARG A 138 13.76 -3.00 -1.67
C ARG A 138 12.43 -2.38 -2.14
N VAL A 139 11.58 -3.13 -2.85
CA VAL A 139 10.24 -2.65 -3.22
C VAL A 139 9.41 -2.33 -1.99
N VAL A 140 9.45 -3.18 -0.95
CA VAL A 140 8.76 -2.93 0.33
C VAL A 140 9.27 -1.65 0.99
N ARG A 141 10.58 -1.40 1.03
CA ARG A 141 11.16 -0.14 1.54
C ARG A 141 10.70 1.08 0.75
N GLN A 142 10.63 0.98 -0.57
CA GLN A 142 10.10 2.05 -1.42
C GLN A 142 8.62 2.32 -1.09
N GLN A 143 7.82 1.28 -0.92
CA GLN A 143 6.41 1.41 -0.54
C GLN A 143 6.23 2.07 0.83
N VAL A 144 7.04 1.69 1.83
CA VAL A 144 7.02 2.31 3.18
C VAL A 144 7.33 3.81 3.10
N VAL A 145 8.36 4.19 2.34
CA VAL A 145 8.69 5.61 2.13
C VAL A 145 7.57 6.35 1.44
N MET A 146 7.00 5.77 0.37
CA MET A 146 5.87 6.39 -0.35
C MET A 146 4.63 6.50 0.52
N ALA A 147 4.33 5.48 1.33
CA ALA A 147 3.22 5.51 2.28
C ALA A 147 3.41 6.62 3.33
N SER A 148 4.61 6.77 3.88
CA SER A 148 4.93 7.82 4.85
C SER A 148 4.86 9.22 4.24
N LEU A 149 5.38 9.41 3.02
CA LEU A 149 5.28 10.69 2.30
C LEU A 149 3.82 11.01 1.97
N ALA A 150 3.05 10.03 1.48
CA ALA A 150 1.62 10.21 1.20
C ALA A 150 0.85 10.62 2.47
N HIS A 151 1.09 9.94 3.60
CA HIS A 151 0.48 10.28 4.88
C HIS A 151 0.79 11.73 5.30
N GLN A 152 2.04 12.19 5.14
CA GLN A 152 2.41 13.57 5.45
C GLN A 152 1.69 14.60 4.58
N VAL A 153 1.54 14.32 3.29
CA VAL A 153 0.79 15.19 2.36
C VAL A 153 -0.69 15.23 2.73
N ILE A 154 -1.26 14.08 3.05
CA ILE A 154 -2.69 13.90 3.35
C ILE A 154 -3.08 14.49 4.70
N SER A 155 -2.21 14.40 5.72
CA SER A 155 -2.50 14.90 7.08
C SER A 155 -2.77 16.40 7.15
N GLY A 156 -2.68 17.12 6.03
CA GLY A 156 -3.01 18.55 5.90
C GLY A 156 -2.02 19.51 6.58
N LYS A 157 -1.22 19.03 7.52
CA LYS A 157 -0.23 19.88 8.24
C LYS A 157 0.86 20.41 7.30
N THR A 158 1.24 19.61 6.31
CA THR A 158 2.26 19.96 5.33
C THR A 158 1.75 20.98 4.31
N LEU A 159 0.52 20.81 3.83
CA LEU A 159 -0.09 21.66 2.80
C LEU A 159 -0.63 22.98 3.35
N SER A 160 -0.85 23.09 4.65
CA SER A 160 -1.28 24.35 5.29
C SER A 160 -0.15 25.37 5.47
N SER A 161 1.11 24.97 5.26
CA SER A 161 2.28 25.85 5.37
C SER A 161 2.68 26.42 4.00
N PRO A 162 2.52 27.76 3.75
CA PRO A 162 2.96 28.37 2.50
C PRO A 162 4.44 28.16 2.20
N ALA A 163 5.29 28.15 3.24
CA ALA A 163 6.72 27.90 3.08
C ALA A 163 7.02 26.48 2.60
N THR A 164 6.29 25.48 3.08
CA THR A 164 6.43 24.09 2.62
C THR A 164 5.93 23.92 1.20
N MET A 165 4.80 24.56 0.85
CA MET A 165 4.27 24.54 -0.53
C MET A 165 5.26 25.17 -1.52
N ASN A 166 5.86 26.31 -1.19
CA ASN A 166 6.87 26.95 -2.04
C ASN A 166 8.10 26.05 -2.24
N ARG A 167 8.59 25.41 -1.18
CA ARG A 167 9.74 24.46 -1.29
C ARG A 167 9.38 23.25 -2.15
N LEU A 168 8.19 22.69 -1.96
CA LEU A 168 7.71 21.55 -2.73
C LEU A 168 7.57 21.92 -4.22
N GLN A 169 6.96 23.06 -4.52
CA GLN A 169 6.85 23.56 -5.89
C GLN A 169 8.22 23.74 -6.55
N GLN A 170 9.19 24.34 -5.85
CA GLN A 170 10.55 24.48 -6.37
C GLN A 170 11.25 23.14 -6.59
N ALA A 171 11.07 22.18 -5.68
CA ALA A 171 11.61 20.82 -5.82
C ALA A 171 11.05 20.14 -7.06
N ILE A 172 9.73 20.19 -7.26
CA ILE A 172 9.03 19.61 -8.41
C ILE A 172 9.50 20.26 -9.73
N GLN A 173 9.49 21.60 -9.82
CA GLN A 173 9.88 22.29 -11.04
C GLN A 173 11.32 21.97 -11.49
N ARG A 174 12.20 21.62 -10.56
CA ARG A 174 13.61 21.34 -10.85
C ARG A 174 13.89 19.88 -11.24
N SER A 175 12.97 18.98 -10.96
CA SER A 175 13.36 17.57 -10.93
C SER A 175 12.27 16.58 -11.27
N VAL A 176 11.09 17.06 -11.62
CA VAL A 176 9.97 16.22 -12.04
C VAL A 176 9.56 16.55 -13.46
N VAL A 177 9.43 15.56 -14.31
CA VAL A 177 8.85 15.70 -15.65
C VAL A 177 7.44 15.11 -15.58
N LEU A 178 6.46 15.89 -16.01
CA LEU A 178 5.05 15.50 -16.03
C LEU A 178 4.56 15.36 -17.45
N SER A 179 3.55 14.51 -17.67
CA SER A 179 2.81 14.47 -18.92
C SER A 179 2.15 15.83 -19.21
N SER A 180 2.03 16.18 -20.49
CA SER A 180 1.39 17.42 -20.92
C SER A 180 -0.05 17.52 -20.39
N GLY A 181 -0.45 18.69 -19.95
CA GLY A 181 -1.80 18.97 -19.45
C GLY A 181 -2.12 18.45 -18.05
N TRP A 182 -1.15 17.91 -17.34
CA TRP A 182 -1.35 17.51 -15.94
C TRP A 182 -1.03 18.64 -14.99
N ASP A 183 -2.06 19.12 -14.26
CA ASP A 183 -1.88 20.05 -13.15
C ASP A 183 -1.60 19.29 -11.86
N ILE A 184 -0.44 19.55 -11.27
CA ILE A 184 0.00 18.84 -10.06
C ILE A 184 -0.88 19.16 -8.85
N MET A 185 -1.47 20.36 -8.81
CA MET A 185 -2.36 20.76 -7.71
C MET A 185 -3.70 20.03 -7.80
N ASP A 186 -4.21 19.81 -9.02
CA ASP A 186 -5.40 19.00 -9.24
C ASP A 186 -5.16 17.54 -8.82
N PHE A 187 -3.99 16.98 -9.13
CA PHE A 187 -3.60 15.65 -8.66
C PHE A 187 -3.51 15.58 -7.13
N VAL A 188 -2.86 16.54 -6.48
CA VAL A 188 -2.78 16.61 -5.02
C VAL A 188 -4.17 16.73 -4.40
N ASN A 189 -5.05 17.57 -4.95
CA ASN A 189 -6.43 17.70 -4.50
C ASN A 189 -7.23 16.41 -4.70
N GLN A 190 -7.02 15.72 -5.81
CA GLN A 190 -7.64 14.43 -6.09
C GLN A 190 -7.14 13.36 -5.11
N LEU A 191 -5.82 13.30 -4.85
CA LEU A 191 -5.26 12.43 -3.83
C LEU A 191 -5.84 12.71 -2.44
N GLN A 192 -6.02 13.96 -2.04
CA GLN A 192 -6.65 14.31 -0.76
C GLN A 192 -8.10 13.81 -0.67
N LYS A 193 -8.88 13.95 -1.74
CA LYS A 193 -10.26 13.42 -1.80
C LYS A 193 -10.31 11.89 -1.76
N LEU A 194 -9.31 11.22 -2.38
CA LEU A 194 -9.19 9.76 -2.37
C LEU A 194 -8.63 9.25 -1.04
N ALA A 195 -7.85 10.03 -0.35
CA ALA A 195 -7.14 9.67 0.87
C ALA A 195 -7.97 9.86 2.15
N ALA A 196 -9.16 10.44 2.06
CA ALA A 196 -10.20 10.19 3.06
C ALA A 196 -10.52 8.67 3.16
N GLY A 197 -10.14 7.89 2.11
CA GLY A 197 -9.99 6.44 2.12
C GLY A 197 -8.51 6.01 2.16
N LYS A 198 -8.21 4.87 2.76
CA LYS A 198 -6.86 4.31 2.89
C LYS A 198 -6.20 4.10 1.52
N ILE A 199 -4.94 4.53 1.35
CA ILE A 199 -4.14 4.16 0.19
C ILE A 199 -3.45 2.83 0.49
N ALA A 200 -3.72 1.80 -0.31
CA ALA A 200 -3.03 0.52 -0.26
C ALA A 200 -1.85 0.52 -1.22
N PHE A 201 -0.72 -0.02 -0.78
CA PHE A 201 0.46 -0.26 -1.62
C PHE A 201 0.62 -1.75 -1.81
N ALA A 202 0.72 -2.19 -3.04
CA ALA A 202 0.84 -3.61 -3.39
C ALA A 202 1.86 -3.82 -4.50
N THR A 203 2.43 -5.00 -4.58
CA THR A 203 3.33 -5.40 -5.68
C THR A 203 2.59 -6.38 -6.59
N ILE A 204 2.81 -6.30 -7.90
CA ILE A 204 2.23 -7.26 -8.85
C ILE A 204 2.59 -8.70 -8.47
N PRO A 205 1.76 -9.70 -8.80
CA PRO A 205 2.08 -11.11 -8.63
C PRO A 205 3.39 -11.47 -9.35
N VAL A 206 4.29 -12.15 -8.65
CA VAL A 206 5.58 -12.62 -9.16
C VAL A 206 5.57 -14.14 -9.17
N LEU A 207 5.98 -14.76 -10.30
CA LEU A 207 6.13 -16.20 -10.43
C LEU A 207 7.50 -16.68 -9.92
N ASP A 208 8.55 -15.93 -10.23
CA ASP A 208 9.93 -16.27 -9.85
C ASP A 208 10.74 -14.98 -9.67
N GLU A 209 11.29 -14.80 -8.47
CA GLU A 209 12.08 -13.64 -8.09
C GLU A 209 13.51 -13.67 -8.64
N SER A 210 14.02 -14.87 -8.97
CA SER A 210 15.39 -15.14 -9.35
C SER A 210 15.48 -15.92 -10.67
N GLY A 211 14.48 -15.76 -11.53
CA GLY A 211 14.42 -16.40 -12.83
C GLY A 211 15.50 -15.92 -13.79
N TRP A 212 15.59 -16.58 -14.92
CA TRP A 212 16.50 -16.23 -15.99
C TRP A 212 15.74 -15.76 -17.23
N SER A 213 16.33 -14.85 -18.00
CA SER A 213 15.85 -14.47 -19.33
C SER A 213 15.78 -15.70 -20.25
N ASP A 214 15.02 -15.62 -21.34
CA ASP A 214 14.83 -16.74 -22.26
C ASP A 214 16.15 -17.21 -22.92
N ASP A 215 17.13 -16.32 -23.02
CA ASP A 215 18.50 -16.63 -23.48
C ASP A 215 19.44 -17.16 -22.36
N GLY A 216 18.97 -17.19 -21.12
CA GLY A 216 19.73 -17.67 -19.97
C GLY A 216 20.86 -16.74 -19.51
N MET A 217 20.97 -15.52 -20.04
CA MET A 217 22.12 -14.62 -19.76
C MET A 217 21.86 -13.63 -18.63
N HIS A 218 20.61 -13.33 -18.31
CA HIS A 218 20.26 -12.30 -17.35
C HIS A 218 19.31 -12.81 -16.26
N SER A 219 19.62 -12.52 -15.00
CA SER A 219 18.66 -12.71 -13.92
C SER A 219 17.49 -11.73 -14.08
N VAL A 220 16.25 -12.22 -13.98
CA VAL A 220 15.01 -11.47 -14.20
C VAL A 220 13.96 -11.87 -13.15
N VAL A 221 13.01 -10.98 -12.92
CA VAL A 221 11.77 -11.30 -12.19
C VAL A 221 10.72 -11.77 -13.21
N ARG A 222 10.28 -13.02 -13.09
CA ARG A 222 9.29 -13.59 -14.00
C ARG A 222 7.87 -13.34 -13.49
N VAL A 223 7.01 -12.94 -14.41
CA VAL A 223 5.58 -12.68 -14.16
C VAL A 223 4.74 -13.34 -15.27
N ASP A 224 3.49 -13.64 -14.96
CA ASP A 224 2.47 -13.96 -15.96
C ASP A 224 1.62 -12.70 -16.21
N PRO A 225 1.66 -12.13 -17.42
CA PRO A 225 0.87 -10.94 -17.74
C PRO A 225 -0.64 -11.12 -17.53
N HIS A 226 -1.18 -12.31 -17.81
CA HIS A 226 -2.61 -12.59 -17.60
C HIS A 226 -2.95 -12.57 -16.10
N GLN A 227 -2.13 -13.22 -15.29
CA GLN A 227 -2.30 -13.20 -13.83
C GLN A 227 -2.19 -11.79 -13.27
N VAL A 228 -1.26 -10.97 -13.78
CA VAL A 228 -1.14 -9.55 -13.38
C VAL A 228 -2.39 -8.78 -13.76
N GLN A 229 -2.90 -8.92 -14.98
CA GLN A 229 -4.11 -8.24 -15.46
C GLN A 229 -5.33 -8.65 -14.65
N ASP A 230 -5.54 -9.93 -14.39
CA ASP A 230 -6.66 -10.43 -13.59
C ASP A 230 -6.60 -9.90 -12.15
N TRP A 231 -5.39 -9.88 -11.56
CA TRP A 231 -5.18 -9.34 -10.22
C TRP A 231 -5.46 -7.83 -10.16
N VAL A 232 -4.99 -7.05 -11.13
CA VAL A 232 -5.28 -5.60 -11.22
C VAL A 232 -6.78 -5.36 -11.40
N ALA A 233 -7.44 -6.12 -12.27
CA ALA A 233 -8.89 -6.03 -12.48
C ALA A 233 -9.66 -6.34 -11.19
N GLY A 234 -9.22 -7.33 -10.41
CA GLY A 234 -9.76 -7.65 -9.09
C GLY A 234 -9.67 -6.47 -8.12
N LEU A 235 -8.50 -5.81 -8.03
CA LEU A 235 -8.31 -4.63 -7.18
C LEU A 235 -9.26 -3.47 -7.56
N LEU A 236 -9.50 -3.27 -8.85
CA LEU A 236 -10.42 -2.23 -9.33
C LEU A 236 -11.89 -2.57 -9.00
N GLN A 237 -12.28 -3.84 -9.08
CA GLN A 237 -13.63 -4.29 -8.73
C GLN A 237 -13.88 -4.19 -7.21
N ASP A 238 -12.91 -4.57 -6.39
CA ASP A 238 -13.00 -4.47 -4.93
C ASP A 238 -13.09 -3.02 -4.46
N GLN A 239 -12.37 -2.11 -5.12
CA GLN A 239 -12.52 -0.67 -4.87
C GLN A 239 -13.89 -0.14 -5.28
N ALA A 240 -14.45 -0.63 -6.39
CA ALA A 240 -15.79 -0.24 -6.83
C ALA A 240 -16.87 -0.77 -5.86
N LYS A 241 -16.74 -2.01 -5.39
CA LYS A 241 -17.64 -2.61 -4.38
C LYS A 241 -17.51 -1.88 -3.04
N GLY A 242 -16.28 -1.66 -2.53
CA GLY A 242 -16.05 -0.94 -1.28
C GLY A 242 -16.58 0.50 -1.33
N LYS A 243 -16.49 1.18 -2.49
CA LYS A 243 -17.05 2.53 -2.68
C LYS A 243 -18.58 2.53 -2.73
N THR A 244 -19.18 1.46 -3.25
CA THR A 244 -20.65 1.30 -3.28
C THR A 244 -21.19 0.96 -1.89
N GLU A 245 -20.48 0.16 -1.11
CA GLU A 245 -20.83 -0.17 0.27
C GLU A 245 -20.63 1.04 1.21
N GLU A 246 -19.54 1.79 1.05
CA GLU A 246 -19.25 2.99 1.85
C GLU A 246 -20.22 4.15 1.55
N LEU A 247 -20.72 4.26 0.31
CA LEU A 247 -21.77 5.22 -0.07
C LEU A 247 -23.17 4.78 0.39
N ALA A 248 -23.38 3.49 0.61
CA ALA A 248 -24.67 2.92 1.04
C ALA A 248 -24.84 2.87 2.55
N TYR A 249 -23.73 2.97 3.32
CA TYR A 249 -23.75 2.78 4.77
C TYR A 249 -23.21 4.00 5.53
N ALA A 250 -24.05 4.58 6.40
CA ALA A 250 -23.66 5.62 7.35
C ALA A 250 -23.61 5.00 8.77
N PRO A 251 -22.46 5.01 9.48
CA PRO A 251 -22.35 4.43 10.82
C PRO A 251 -23.40 4.93 11.81
N THR A 252 -23.80 6.19 11.68
CA THR A 252 -24.86 6.82 12.50
C THR A 252 -26.22 6.14 12.39
N LYS A 253 -26.47 5.30 11.35
CA LYS A 253 -27.71 4.54 11.18
C LYS A 253 -27.71 3.22 11.95
N THR A 254 -26.59 2.83 12.55
CA THR A 254 -26.50 1.59 13.35
C THR A 254 -26.28 1.89 14.81
N THR A 255 -27.16 1.38 15.64
CA THR A 255 -27.02 1.42 17.10
C THR A 255 -26.29 0.16 17.57
N ALA A 256 -25.09 0.34 18.13
CA ALA A 256 -24.25 -0.75 18.63
C ALA A 256 -24.41 -0.92 20.15
N SER A 257 -24.97 -2.04 20.57
CA SER A 257 -24.97 -2.49 21.97
C SER A 257 -23.77 -3.41 22.20
N VAL A 258 -23.04 -3.22 23.30
CA VAL A 258 -21.85 -4.02 23.62
C VAL A 258 -22.04 -4.72 24.96
N LEU A 259 -22.00 -6.04 24.94
CA LEU A 259 -22.16 -6.92 26.08
C LEU A 259 -20.88 -7.68 26.38
N ASN A 260 -20.48 -7.66 27.64
CA ASN A 260 -19.29 -8.35 28.13
C ASN A 260 -19.67 -9.73 28.68
N ASP A 261 -19.12 -10.77 28.08
CA ASP A 261 -19.25 -12.18 28.50
C ASP A 261 -17.94 -12.71 29.10
N THR A 262 -17.14 -11.80 29.70
CA THR A 262 -15.84 -12.09 30.33
C THR A 262 -15.80 -11.54 31.76
N ASP A 263 -14.78 -11.94 32.51
CA ASP A 263 -14.50 -11.38 33.86
C ASP A 263 -13.72 -10.04 33.81
N ILE A 264 -13.48 -9.47 32.61
CA ILE A 264 -12.70 -8.22 32.43
C ILE A 264 -13.63 -7.03 32.69
N ASN A 265 -13.44 -6.35 33.81
CA ASN A 265 -14.24 -5.18 34.14
C ASN A 265 -14.00 -4.01 33.18
N GLY A 266 -15.08 -3.39 32.69
CA GLY A 266 -15.00 -2.22 31.82
C GLY A 266 -14.78 -2.51 30.35
N LEU A 267 -14.61 -3.77 29.94
CA LEU A 267 -14.34 -4.14 28.55
C LEU A 267 -15.43 -3.65 27.59
N ALA A 268 -16.71 -3.88 27.93
CA ALA A 268 -17.83 -3.41 27.08
C ALA A 268 -17.86 -1.88 26.95
N ALA A 269 -17.52 -1.15 28.00
CA ALA A 269 -17.47 0.32 27.96
C ALA A 269 -16.34 0.81 27.04
N SER A 270 -15.15 0.23 27.15
CA SER A 270 -14.00 0.56 26.30
C SER A 270 -14.30 0.29 24.81
N VAL A 271 -14.87 -0.86 24.49
CA VAL A 271 -15.24 -1.22 23.10
C VAL A 271 -16.37 -0.33 22.57
N SER A 272 -17.36 0.00 23.42
CA SER A 272 -18.42 0.95 23.05
C SER A 272 -17.87 2.34 22.73
N GLN A 273 -16.86 2.80 23.48
CA GLN A 273 -16.20 4.08 23.23
C GLN A 273 -15.43 4.07 21.89
N VAL A 274 -14.79 2.95 21.55
CA VAL A 274 -14.15 2.78 20.23
C VAL A 274 -15.19 2.90 19.12
N LEU A 275 -16.32 2.19 19.20
CA LEU A 275 -17.38 2.26 18.18
C LEU A 275 -17.99 3.67 18.08
N THR A 276 -18.18 4.35 19.21
CA THR A 276 -18.68 5.73 19.22
C THR A 276 -17.71 6.70 18.53
N SER A 277 -16.40 6.52 18.75
CA SER A 277 -15.38 7.32 18.06
C SER A 277 -15.35 7.10 16.54
N LYS A 278 -15.87 5.97 16.07
CA LYS A 278 -16.03 5.60 14.66
C LYS A 278 -17.39 6.03 14.07
N GLY A 279 -18.21 6.73 14.86
CA GLY A 279 -19.48 7.32 14.43
C GLY A 279 -20.71 6.42 14.59
N PHE A 280 -20.59 5.24 15.21
CA PHE A 280 -21.75 4.41 15.53
C PHE A 280 -22.56 5.00 16.69
N SER A 281 -23.87 4.84 16.63
CA SER A 281 -24.76 5.24 17.75
C SER A 281 -24.60 4.26 18.91
N THR A 282 -24.48 4.78 20.12
CA THR A 282 -24.34 3.96 21.33
C THR A 282 -25.66 3.32 21.71
N GLY A 283 -25.66 1.99 21.86
CA GLY A 283 -26.75 1.20 22.43
C GLY A 283 -26.50 0.84 23.90
N ALA A 284 -27.06 -0.27 24.35
CA ALA A 284 -26.86 -0.78 25.69
C ALA A 284 -25.39 -1.24 25.89
N VAL A 285 -24.82 -0.89 27.05
CA VAL A 285 -23.46 -1.32 27.46
C VAL A 285 -23.58 -2.00 28.82
N GLY A 286 -23.12 -3.25 28.91
CA GLY A 286 -23.26 -4.01 30.16
C GLY A 286 -22.68 -5.42 30.05
N ASN A 287 -23.05 -6.27 30.98
CA ASN A 287 -22.69 -7.69 30.94
C ASN A 287 -23.69 -8.50 30.12
N ASN A 288 -23.24 -9.65 29.65
CA ASN A 288 -24.11 -10.59 28.96
C ASN A 288 -24.88 -11.45 29.97
N ASP A 289 -26.15 -11.09 30.20
CA ASP A 289 -27.04 -11.83 31.10
C ASP A 289 -27.76 -13.01 30.40
N THR A 290 -27.38 -13.30 29.15
CA THR A 290 -27.92 -14.41 28.36
C THR A 290 -26.94 -15.59 28.35
N ALA A 291 -27.18 -16.59 27.50
CA ALA A 291 -26.28 -17.73 27.39
C ALA A 291 -24.87 -17.31 26.99
N HIS A 292 -23.85 -17.88 27.66
CA HIS A 292 -22.45 -17.67 27.33
C HIS A 292 -22.18 -18.00 25.85
N VAL A 293 -21.32 -17.18 25.23
CA VAL A 293 -20.89 -17.40 23.85
C VAL A 293 -19.55 -18.13 23.81
N SER A 294 -19.36 -18.96 22.79
CA SER A 294 -18.11 -19.72 22.62
C SER A 294 -16.95 -18.84 22.09
N GLY A 295 -17.24 -17.60 21.65
CA GLY A 295 -16.28 -16.62 21.14
C GLY A 295 -16.94 -15.30 20.87
N SER A 296 -16.11 -14.27 20.75
CA SER A 296 -16.55 -12.89 20.46
C SER A 296 -17.25 -12.81 19.11
N GLN A 297 -18.39 -12.12 19.05
CA GLN A 297 -19.24 -12.10 17.86
C GLN A 297 -20.07 -10.82 17.78
N VAL A 298 -20.51 -10.48 16.57
CA VAL A 298 -21.49 -9.44 16.30
C VAL A 298 -22.79 -10.11 15.88
N GLN A 299 -23.89 -9.77 16.53
CA GLN A 299 -25.21 -10.30 16.23
C GLN A 299 -26.07 -9.21 15.59
N ALA A 300 -26.80 -9.55 14.53
CA ALA A 300 -27.75 -8.70 13.85
C ALA A 300 -28.96 -9.49 13.37
N ALA A 301 -30.01 -8.83 12.95
CA ALA A 301 -31.21 -9.48 12.43
C ALA A 301 -30.91 -10.45 11.28
N LYS A 302 -29.88 -10.13 10.47
CA LYS A 302 -29.35 -10.94 9.36
C LYS A 302 -27.84 -10.93 9.38
N ALA A 303 -27.19 -12.01 8.90
CA ALA A 303 -25.75 -12.09 8.81
C ALA A 303 -25.14 -11.17 7.72
N ASP A 304 -25.94 -10.77 6.74
CA ASP A 304 -25.59 -9.85 5.67
C ASP A 304 -25.91 -8.37 5.98
N ASP A 305 -26.22 -8.03 7.23
CA ASP A 305 -26.47 -6.67 7.68
C ASP A 305 -25.20 -5.80 7.56
N LEU A 306 -25.27 -4.73 6.77
CA LEU A 306 -24.14 -3.84 6.50
C LEU A 306 -23.61 -3.16 7.77
N GLY A 307 -24.50 -2.81 8.70
CA GLY A 307 -24.11 -2.24 9.99
C GLY A 307 -23.33 -3.22 10.86
N ALA A 308 -23.78 -4.48 10.88
CA ALA A 308 -23.09 -5.54 11.61
C ALA A 308 -21.72 -5.86 11.01
N GLN A 309 -21.62 -5.90 9.69
CA GLN A 309 -20.34 -6.10 8.99
C GLN A 309 -19.35 -4.94 9.27
N ALA A 310 -19.85 -3.70 9.25
CA ALA A 310 -19.05 -2.52 9.57
C ALA A 310 -18.55 -2.56 11.02
N VAL A 311 -19.41 -2.86 11.99
CA VAL A 311 -19.02 -3.02 13.41
C VAL A 311 -18.02 -4.17 13.57
N ALA A 312 -18.26 -5.31 12.94
CA ALA A 312 -17.37 -6.46 12.98
C ALA A 312 -15.95 -6.12 12.47
N LYS A 313 -15.88 -5.39 11.36
CA LYS A 313 -14.62 -4.90 10.77
C LYS A 313 -13.86 -3.97 11.71
N GLU A 314 -14.54 -3.01 12.34
CA GLU A 314 -13.91 -2.08 13.30
C GLU A 314 -13.42 -2.78 14.58
N LEU A 315 -13.95 -3.95 14.89
CA LEU A 315 -13.57 -4.75 16.06
C LEU A 315 -12.60 -5.91 15.75
N GLY A 316 -11.89 -5.85 14.59
CA GLY A 316 -10.86 -6.83 14.24
C GLY A 316 -11.38 -8.02 13.44
N GLY A 317 -12.54 -7.91 12.79
CA GLY A 317 -13.09 -8.96 11.91
C GLY A 317 -13.88 -10.03 12.65
N LEU A 318 -14.64 -9.66 13.67
CA LEU A 318 -15.49 -10.59 14.41
C LEU A 318 -16.53 -11.27 13.50
N PRO A 319 -16.90 -12.53 13.76
CA PRO A 319 -17.94 -13.20 13.01
C PRO A 319 -19.31 -12.52 13.20
N VAL A 320 -20.06 -12.34 12.10
CA VAL A 320 -21.42 -11.80 12.14
C VAL A 320 -22.42 -12.96 12.15
N ILE A 321 -23.27 -13.01 13.16
CA ILE A 321 -24.23 -14.09 13.38
C ILE A 321 -25.65 -13.53 13.29
N ALA A 322 -26.50 -14.21 12.51
CA ALA A 322 -27.91 -13.86 12.42
C ALA A 322 -28.64 -14.17 13.75
N ASN A 323 -29.27 -13.13 14.33
CA ASN A 323 -30.09 -13.26 15.54
C ASN A 323 -31.37 -12.44 15.38
N LYS A 324 -32.51 -13.12 15.20
CA LYS A 324 -33.81 -12.50 14.97
C LYS A 324 -34.32 -11.66 16.16
N SER A 325 -33.71 -11.78 17.34
CA SER A 325 -34.04 -10.96 18.50
C SER A 325 -33.42 -9.55 18.46
N VAL A 326 -32.48 -9.31 17.52
CA VAL A 326 -31.83 -8.00 17.34
C VAL A 326 -32.67 -7.21 16.30
N PRO A 327 -33.14 -6.00 16.65
CA PRO A 327 -33.88 -5.19 15.73
C PRO A 327 -33.08 -4.75 14.49
N GLN A 328 -33.75 -4.51 13.37
CA GLN A 328 -33.09 -3.93 12.19
C GLN A 328 -32.51 -2.54 12.52
N GLY A 329 -31.30 -2.24 12.01
CA GLY A 329 -30.56 -1.01 12.33
C GLY A 329 -29.88 -1.03 13.70
N SER A 330 -29.96 -2.14 14.42
CA SER A 330 -29.24 -2.37 15.68
C SER A 330 -28.33 -3.59 15.54
N VAL A 331 -27.21 -3.55 16.25
CA VAL A 331 -26.29 -4.68 16.37
C VAL A 331 -25.98 -4.93 17.86
N ARG A 332 -25.70 -6.18 18.17
CA ARG A 332 -25.26 -6.59 19.51
C ARG A 332 -23.89 -7.23 19.39
N VAL A 333 -22.91 -6.59 19.97
CA VAL A 333 -21.57 -7.15 20.13
C VAL A 333 -21.53 -7.93 21.43
N VAL A 334 -21.12 -9.18 21.40
CA VAL A 334 -20.89 -10.01 22.58
C VAL A 334 -19.40 -10.34 22.62
N LEU A 335 -18.73 -9.91 23.67
CA LEU A 335 -17.28 -10.07 23.87
C LEU A 335 -17.00 -11.28 24.73
N GLY A 336 -16.34 -12.29 24.18
CA GLY A 336 -15.86 -13.47 24.89
C GLY A 336 -14.41 -13.33 25.35
N ASN A 337 -13.87 -14.35 26.03
CA ASN A 337 -12.50 -14.38 26.52
C ASN A 337 -11.42 -14.39 25.43
N ASP A 338 -11.81 -14.61 24.20
CA ASP A 338 -10.97 -14.58 23.00
C ASP A 338 -10.80 -13.18 22.39
N TYR A 339 -11.46 -12.15 22.97
CA TYR A 339 -11.41 -10.80 22.42
C TYR A 339 -10.06 -10.12 22.64
N THR A 340 -9.36 -9.85 21.56
CA THR A 340 -8.07 -9.13 21.54
C THR A 340 -8.10 -7.88 20.68
N GLY A 341 -9.29 -7.48 20.20
CA GLY A 341 -9.50 -6.35 19.30
C GLY A 341 -9.42 -4.98 19.98
N PRO A 342 -9.70 -3.89 19.25
CA PRO A 342 -9.67 -2.52 19.74
C PRO A 342 -10.53 -2.34 21.00
N GLY A 343 -9.96 -1.70 22.04
CA GLY A 343 -10.64 -1.50 23.32
C GLY A 343 -10.49 -2.65 24.33
N SER A 344 -9.75 -3.72 24.00
CA SER A 344 -9.52 -4.85 24.92
C SER A 344 -8.57 -4.52 26.08
N GLY A 345 -7.80 -3.44 25.98
CA GLY A 345 -6.74 -3.12 26.95
C GLY A 345 -5.54 -4.07 26.94
N LEU A 346 -5.57 -5.10 26.07
CA LEU A 346 -4.50 -6.09 25.90
C LEU A 346 -3.54 -5.72 24.75
N GLY A 347 -3.73 -4.55 24.15
CA GLY A 347 -2.96 -4.07 22.98
C GLY A 347 -1.61 -3.43 23.29
N ASP A 348 -1.22 -3.26 24.58
CA ASP A 348 0.07 -2.70 24.96
C ASP A 348 0.91 -3.72 25.75
N GLY A 349 1.58 -4.58 25.00
CA GLY A 349 2.77 -5.28 25.46
C GLY A 349 2.57 -6.50 26.34
N ARG A 350 2.52 -7.67 25.76
CA ARG A 350 3.42 -8.78 26.14
C ARG A 350 3.27 -9.96 25.20
N ALA A 351 4.27 -10.14 24.35
CA ALA A 351 4.53 -11.43 23.73
C ALA A 351 5.03 -12.40 24.78
N THR A 352 4.46 -13.58 24.87
CA THR A 352 5.17 -14.78 25.28
C THR A 352 4.73 -15.96 24.43
N PRO A 353 5.69 -16.76 23.99
CA PRO A 353 5.47 -17.84 23.05
C PRO A 353 5.25 -19.14 23.79
N MET A 354 4.55 -20.06 23.17
CA MET A 354 4.71 -21.51 23.21
C MET A 354 3.43 -22.12 22.65
N GLY A 355 3.47 -23.07 21.82
CA GLY A 355 4.40 -24.06 21.37
C GLY A 355 3.71 -24.99 20.40
N ALA A 356 4.50 -25.38 19.48
CA ALA A 356 4.62 -26.67 18.87
C ALA A 356 3.41 -27.46 18.34
N SER A 357 3.50 -27.70 17.06
CA SER A 357 3.44 -29.01 16.39
C SER A 357 2.08 -29.60 16.07
N SER A 358 1.76 -29.70 14.80
CA SER A 358 1.93 -30.91 14.02
C SER A 358 1.33 -30.75 12.61
N ASN A 359 2.17 -30.84 11.67
CA ASN A 359 2.22 -31.69 10.49
C ASN A 359 0.90 -32.22 9.92
N SER A 360 0.57 -31.77 8.72
CA SER A 360 0.37 -32.69 7.59
C SER A 360 0.18 -31.92 6.29
N GLY A 361 1.07 -32.19 5.40
CA GLY A 361 1.27 -32.02 4.05
C GLY A 361 0.07 -31.82 3.14
N SER A 362 0.26 -30.96 2.15
CA SER A 362 0.25 -31.39 0.76
C SER A 362 0.26 -30.21 -0.20
N SER A 363 1.10 -30.34 -1.20
CA SER A 363 1.13 -29.68 -2.51
C SER A 363 1.50 -28.20 -2.55
N THR A 364 2.76 -28.05 -2.76
CA THR A 364 3.55 -26.96 -3.26
C THR A 364 3.02 -26.39 -4.57
N SER A 365 2.58 -25.14 -4.53
CA SER A 365 2.85 -24.24 -5.62
C SER A 365 4.11 -23.44 -5.22
N ASP A 366 5.20 -23.57 -5.94
CA ASP A 366 6.48 -22.90 -5.71
C ASP A 366 6.45 -21.39 -5.99
N ALA A 367 5.30 -20.73 -5.90
CA ALA A 367 5.21 -19.29 -6.01
C ALA A 367 5.57 -18.65 -4.67
N PRO A 368 6.47 -17.66 -4.63
CA PRO A 368 6.79 -16.93 -3.41
C PRO A 368 5.51 -16.31 -2.82
N PRO A 369 5.41 -16.23 -1.49
CA PRO A 369 4.24 -15.63 -0.86
C PRO A 369 4.07 -14.18 -1.35
N PRO A 370 2.83 -13.75 -1.62
CA PRO A 370 2.58 -12.39 -2.08
C PRO A 370 3.15 -11.38 -1.08
N SER A 371 3.74 -10.31 -1.61
CA SER A 371 4.26 -9.22 -0.77
C SER A 371 3.12 -8.64 0.08
N PRO A 372 3.38 -8.31 1.36
CA PRO A 372 2.36 -7.75 2.23
C PRO A 372 1.79 -6.45 1.65
N ILE A 373 0.48 -6.28 1.73
CA ILE A 373 -0.18 -5.03 1.33
C ILE A 373 0.05 -4.01 2.45
N LEU A 374 0.77 -2.93 2.14
CA LEU A 374 0.99 -1.82 3.06
C LEU A 374 -0.13 -0.79 2.90
N THR A 375 -0.65 -0.27 3.99
CA THR A 375 -1.69 0.78 3.96
C THR A 375 -1.16 2.09 4.54
N ALA A 376 -1.30 3.19 3.79
CA ALA A 376 -0.98 4.54 4.25
C ALA A 376 -2.14 5.15 5.05
N GLY A 377 -2.62 4.47 6.07
CA GLY A 377 -3.73 4.95 6.90
C GLY A 377 -3.56 4.60 8.37
N ALA A 378 -2.52 3.85 8.71
CA ALA A 378 -2.07 3.68 10.08
C ALA A 378 -1.23 4.89 10.49
N ASP A 379 -1.31 5.30 11.76
CA ASP A 379 -0.55 6.43 12.29
C ASP A 379 0.97 6.28 12.09
N HIS A 380 1.43 5.04 11.86
CA HIS A 380 2.83 4.73 11.53
C HIS A 380 2.90 3.52 10.58
N PRO A 381 3.77 3.54 9.54
CA PRO A 381 4.04 2.37 8.72
C PRO A 381 4.71 1.25 9.54
N GLU A 382 4.50 0.00 9.14
CA GLU A 382 5.15 -1.15 9.80
C GLU A 382 6.68 -1.09 9.69
N CYS A 383 7.38 -1.71 10.67
CA CYS A 383 8.82 -1.86 10.60
C CYS A 383 9.19 -2.88 9.52
N VAL A 384 10.21 -2.56 8.71
CA VAL A 384 10.71 -3.36 7.59
C VAL A 384 12.15 -3.79 7.82
N ASN A 385 12.61 -4.76 7.02
CA ASN A 385 14.01 -5.19 7.00
C ASN A 385 14.87 -4.21 6.23
#